data_961f0db7d276e3da63d2bf24eb499a1d
#
_entry.id   961f0db7d276e3da63d2bf24eb499a1d
#
_cell.length_a   1.000
_cell.length_b   1.000
_cell.length_c   1.000
_cell.angle_alpha   90.00
_cell.angle_beta   90.00
_cell.angle_gamma   90.00
#
_symmetry.space_group_name_H-M   'P 1'
#
loop_
_entity.id
_entity.type
_entity.pdbx_description
1 polymer ?
#
loop_
_entity_poly.entity_id
_entity_poly.type
_entity_poly.pdbx_seq_one_letter_code
_entity_poly.pdbx_strand_id
1 'polypeptide(L)'
;MDDNKLSNSALEIFQQSVDDYHKYDDINHPINNPYPETSLSHLLYKKNWIDTVQWHYEDIIRDPKINPDKGMDIKRKIDKSNQDRTEMVEYIDSYFLNKYSNVIPKENASINSESPAWALDRLSILVLKIYHMDEEYRREGAGEEHKKSCKSKLDILIEQRKDLGDAIDLLLNDLSTGEKKMK
;
A
#
# COMPACT_ATOMS: atom_id res chain seq x y z
N MET A 1 14.28 5.06 -23.67
CA MET A 1 14.66 4.83 -22.28
C MET A 1 13.44 5.16 -21.46
N ASP A 2 12.72 4.17 -21.04
CA ASP A 2 11.54 4.41 -20.19
C ASP A 2 12.00 4.57 -18.75
N ASP A 3 12.15 5.84 -18.36
CA ASP A 3 12.45 6.22 -16.98
C ASP A 3 11.21 6.13 -16.07
N ASN A 4 10.22 5.30 -16.41
CA ASN A 4 9.08 5.13 -15.54
C ASN A 4 9.42 4.07 -14.49
N LYS A 5 10.07 4.51 -13.42
CA LYS A 5 10.36 3.70 -12.24
C LYS A 5 9.10 3.02 -11.74
N LEU A 6 9.17 1.73 -11.37
CA LEU A 6 7.99 1.00 -10.89
C LEU A 6 7.37 1.67 -9.66
N SER A 7 8.20 2.25 -8.78
CA SER A 7 7.71 2.96 -7.60
C SER A 7 6.77 4.11 -7.96
N ASN A 8 7.07 4.89 -9.00
CA ASN A 8 6.21 5.99 -9.46
C ASN A 8 4.86 5.47 -9.99
N SER A 9 4.89 4.44 -10.84
CA SER A 9 3.66 3.82 -11.34
C SER A 9 2.82 3.23 -10.21
N ALA A 10 3.45 2.59 -9.22
CA ALA A 10 2.76 2.06 -8.06
C ALA A 10 2.12 3.18 -7.21
N LEU A 11 2.82 4.31 -7.02
CA LEU A 11 2.29 5.47 -6.31
C LEU A 11 1.06 6.05 -7.00
N GLU A 12 1.09 6.19 -8.33
CA GLU A 12 -0.07 6.66 -9.11
C GLU A 12 -1.27 5.72 -8.97
N ILE A 13 -1.05 4.41 -9.04
CA ILE A 13 -2.09 3.39 -8.90
C ILE A 13 -2.68 3.39 -7.48
N PHE A 14 -1.85 3.47 -6.45
CA PHE A 14 -2.30 3.52 -5.06
C PHE A 14 -3.08 4.81 -4.79
N GLN A 15 -2.59 5.96 -5.27
CA GLN A 15 -3.31 7.22 -5.12
C GLN A 15 -4.67 7.17 -5.82
N GLN A 16 -4.72 6.64 -7.04
CA GLN A 16 -5.99 6.46 -7.75
C GLN A 16 -6.96 5.57 -6.98
N SER A 17 -6.48 4.46 -6.40
CA SER A 17 -7.33 3.56 -5.61
C SER A 17 -7.91 4.25 -4.36
N VAL A 18 -7.08 5.03 -3.64
CA VAL A 18 -7.53 5.82 -2.48
C VAL A 18 -8.57 6.86 -2.91
N ASP A 19 -8.29 7.61 -3.98
CA ASP A 19 -9.20 8.65 -4.47
C ASP A 19 -10.53 8.05 -4.97
N ASP A 20 -10.49 6.90 -5.64
CA ASP A 20 -11.68 6.22 -6.14
C ASP A 20 -12.55 5.68 -4.99
N TYR A 21 -11.95 5.14 -3.93
CA TYR A 21 -12.67 4.71 -2.74
C TYR A 21 -13.39 5.88 -2.06
N HIS A 22 -12.71 7.00 -1.83
CA HIS A 22 -13.26 8.15 -1.12
C HIS A 22 -14.30 8.96 -1.91
N LYS A 23 -14.56 8.60 -3.17
CA LYS A 23 -15.76 9.10 -3.88
C LYS A 23 -17.06 8.57 -3.29
N TYR A 24 -17.02 7.41 -2.66
CA TYR A 24 -18.17 6.73 -2.07
C TYR A 24 -18.10 6.66 -0.54
N ASP A 25 -16.90 6.53 0.00
CA ASP A 25 -16.59 6.43 1.44
C ASP A 25 -17.44 5.36 2.15
N ASP A 26 -17.64 4.23 1.48
CA ASP A 26 -18.46 3.11 1.93
C ASP A 26 -17.69 1.79 1.91
N ILE A 27 -17.51 1.21 3.10
CA ILE A 27 -16.84 -0.08 3.31
C ILE A 27 -17.51 -1.27 2.58
N ASN A 28 -18.73 -1.13 2.10
CA ASN A 28 -19.46 -2.15 1.36
C ASN A 28 -19.49 -1.85 -0.15
N HIS A 29 -18.92 -0.72 -0.59
CA HIS A 29 -18.89 -0.38 -2.00
C HIS A 29 -18.04 -1.40 -2.78
N PRO A 30 -18.56 -2.01 -3.86
CA PRO A 30 -17.80 -2.97 -4.63
C PRO A 30 -16.65 -2.29 -5.36
N ILE A 31 -15.48 -2.95 -5.37
CA ILE A 31 -14.33 -2.48 -6.13
C ILE A 31 -14.64 -2.45 -7.62
N ASN A 32 -14.34 -1.32 -8.25
CA ASN A 32 -14.35 -1.17 -9.71
C ASN A 32 -12.92 -0.91 -10.20
N ASN A 33 -12.17 -2.00 -10.41
CA ASN A 33 -10.77 -1.91 -10.78
C ASN A 33 -10.62 -1.59 -12.28
N PRO A 34 -9.99 -0.47 -12.65
CA PRO A 34 -9.88 -0.05 -14.05
C PRO A 34 -8.80 -0.80 -14.84
N TYR A 35 -7.98 -1.63 -14.17
CA TYR A 35 -6.84 -2.31 -14.80
C TYR A 35 -7.19 -3.75 -15.21
N PRO A 36 -6.58 -4.26 -16.30
CA PRO A 36 -6.76 -5.66 -16.73
C PRO A 36 -6.36 -6.66 -15.62
N GLU A 37 -7.17 -7.68 -15.38
CA GLU A 37 -7.00 -8.67 -14.29
C GLU A 37 -5.62 -9.36 -14.28
N THR A 38 -4.98 -9.51 -15.44
CA THR A 38 -3.67 -10.16 -15.58
C THR A 38 -2.48 -9.23 -15.32
N SER A 39 -2.74 -7.94 -15.04
CA SER A 39 -1.68 -6.94 -14.89
C SER A 39 -1.23 -6.76 -13.44
N LEU A 40 0.04 -6.39 -13.25
CA LEU A 40 0.52 -5.96 -11.94
C LEU A 40 -0.29 -4.76 -11.40
N SER A 41 -0.69 -3.84 -12.28
CA SER A 41 -1.49 -2.68 -11.91
C SER A 41 -2.82 -3.06 -11.27
N HIS A 42 -3.47 -4.13 -11.76
CA HIS A 42 -4.67 -4.69 -11.16
C HIS A 42 -4.43 -5.18 -9.72
N LEU A 43 -3.36 -5.92 -9.51
CA LEU A 43 -2.99 -6.43 -8.18
C LEU A 43 -2.71 -5.28 -7.21
N LEU A 44 -1.95 -4.27 -7.64
CA LEU A 44 -1.61 -3.11 -6.82
C LEU A 44 -2.85 -2.28 -6.46
N TYR A 45 -3.73 -2.01 -7.42
CA TYR A 45 -4.98 -1.28 -7.18
C TYR A 45 -5.87 -2.02 -6.19
N LYS A 46 -6.09 -3.33 -6.42
CA LYS A 46 -6.90 -4.18 -5.54
C LYS A 46 -6.31 -4.27 -4.13
N LYS A 47 -5.00 -4.39 -4.03
CA LYS A 47 -4.28 -4.43 -2.75
C LYS A 47 -4.51 -3.15 -1.94
N ASN A 48 -4.36 -1.99 -2.56
CA ASN A 48 -4.57 -0.71 -1.88
C ASN A 48 -6.04 -0.49 -1.52
N TRP A 49 -6.99 -0.93 -2.36
CA TRP A 49 -8.42 -0.90 -2.03
C TRP A 49 -8.73 -1.68 -0.75
N ILE A 50 -8.17 -2.89 -0.62
CA ILE A 50 -8.32 -3.71 0.59
C ILE A 50 -7.75 -2.99 1.82
N ASP A 51 -6.57 -2.36 1.69
CA ASP A 51 -5.95 -1.57 2.77
C ASP A 51 -6.86 -0.40 3.20
N THR A 52 -7.43 0.29 2.23
CA THR A 52 -8.31 1.44 2.47
C THR A 52 -9.58 1.01 3.20
N VAL A 53 -10.25 -0.05 2.73
CA VAL A 53 -11.43 -0.62 3.41
C VAL A 53 -11.08 -1.06 4.84
N GLN A 54 -9.92 -1.70 5.02
CA GLN A 54 -9.48 -2.13 6.35
C GLN A 54 -9.20 -0.95 7.27
N TRP A 55 -8.64 0.13 6.79
CA TRP A 55 -8.44 1.36 7.55
C TRP A 55 -9.76 1.83 8.16
N HIS A 56 -10.83 1.88 7.37
CA HIS A 56 -12.15 2.29 7.85
C HIS A 56 -12.79 1.28 8.81
N TYR A 57 -12.56 -0.03 8.65
CA TYR A 57 -12.96 -1.01 9.68
C TYR A 57 -12.27 -0.75 11.01
N GLU A 58 -10.97 -0.42 10.99
CA GLU A 58 -10.21 -0.09 12.18
C GLU A 58 -10.71 1.21 12.85
N ASP A 59 -11.16 2.19 12.09
CA ASP A 59 -11.77 3.40 12.65
C ASP A 59 -13.14 3.10 13.27
N ILE A 60 -13.97 2.29 12.63
CA ILE A 60 -15.27 1.88 13.18
C ILE A 60 -15.12 1.13 14.52
N ILE A 61 -14.17 0.20 14.62
CA ILE A 61 -14.01 -0.62 15.84
C ILE A 61 -13.43 0.18 17.02
N ARG A 62 -12.76 1.30 16.76
CA ARG A 62 -12.22 2.19 17.79
C ARG A 62 -13.26 3.03 18.50
N ASP A 63 -14.52 3.07 18.02
CA ASP A 63 -15.59 3.77 18.72
C ASP A 63 -15.83 3.13 20.11
N PRO A 64 -15.57 3.84 21.22
CA PRO A 64 -15.73 3.27 22.56
C PRO A 64 -17.20 2.97 22.93
N LYS A 65 -18.14 3.44 22.12
CA LYS A 65 -19.59 3.23 22.28
C LYS A 65 -20.15 2.19 21.29
N ILE A 66 -19.29 1.50 20.52
CA ILE A 66 -19.74 0.51 19.55
C ILE A 66 -20.55 -0.59 20.24
N ASN A 67 -21.66 -0.99 19.64
CA ASN A 67 -22.40 -2.17 20.10
C ASN A 67 -21.49 -3.41 20.02
N PRO A 68 -21.42 -4.27 21.07
CA PRO A 68 -20.53 -5.42 21.11
C PRO A 68 -20.71 -6.40 19.95
N ASP A 69 -21.95 -6.69 19.52
CA ASP A 69 -22.21 -7.58 18.39
C ASP A 69 -21.69 -6.98 17.08
N LYS A 70 -21.94 -5.68 16.85
CA LYS A 70 -21.38 -4.95 15.71
C LYS A 70 -19.84 -4.91 15.77
N GLY A 71 -19.26 -4.70 16.95
CA GLY A 71 -17.81 -4.74 17.15
C GLY A 71 -17.21 -6.09 16.77
N MET A 72 -17.87 -7.20 17.17
CA MET A 72 -17.44 -8.55 16.81
C MET A 72 -17.54 -8.80 15.29
N ASP A 73 -18.59 -8.31 14.63
CA ASP A 73 -18.74 -8.44 13.18
C ASP A 73 -17.65 -7.65 12.43
N ILE A 74 -17.34 -6.43 12.87
CA ILE A 74 -16.23 -5.64 12.32
C ILE A 74 -14.89 -6.35 12.55
N LYS A 75 -14.66 -6.92 13.74
CA LYS A 75 -13.42 -7.69 14.01
C LYS A 75 -13.25 -8.86 13.04
N ARG A 76 -14.30 -9.60 12.75
CA ARG A 76 -14.25 -10.70 11.75
C ARG A 76 -13.95 -10.19 10.35
N LYS A 77 -14.49 -9.02 9.98
CA LYS A 77 -14.17 -8.36 8.69
C LYS A 77 -12.69 -7.95 8.63
N ILE A 78 -12.13 -7.41 9.71
CA ILE A 78 -10.71 -7.08 9.83
C ILE A 78 -9.85 -8.32 9.66
N ASP A 79 -10.19 -9.44 10.33
CA ASP A 79 -9.45 -10.70 10.24
C ASP A 79 -9.46 -11.25 8.79
N LYS A 80 -10.63 -11.19 8.12
CA LYS A 80 -10.76 -11.57 6.71
C LYS A 80 -9.94 -10.64 5.81
N SER A 81 -10.00 -9.34 6.03
CA SER A 81 -9.24 -8.35 5.27
C SER A 81 -7.72 -8.55 5.42
N ASN A 82 -7.23 -8.88 6.62
CA ASN A 82 -5.83 -9.23 6.83
C ASN A 82 -5.42 -10.47 6.03
N GLN A 83 -6.28 -11.48 5.94
CA GLN A 83 -6.04 -12.64 5.09
C GLN A 83 -5.97 -12.24 3.61
N ASP A 84 -6.95 -11.45 3.13
CA ASP A 84 -6.99 -10.99 1.75
C ASP A 84 -5.75 -10.14 1.39
N ARG A 85 -5.26 -9.31 2.31
CA ARG A 85 -4.00 -8.57 2.15
C ARG A 85 -2.81 -9.50 1.95
N THR A 86 -2.70 -10.53 2.79
CA THR A 86 -1.59 -11.49 2.70
C THR A 86 -1.63 -12.24 1.37
N GLU A 87 -2.80 -12.68 0.94
CA GLU A 87 -2.98 -13.32 -0.37
C GLU A 87 -2.57 -12.39 -1.52
N MET A 88 -2.91 -11.10 -1.43
CA MET A 88 -2.48 -10.13 -2.46
C MET A 88 -0.97 -9.95 -2.50
N VAL A 89 -0.29 -9.95 -1.36
CA VAL A 89 1.19 -9.92 -1.31
C VAL A 89 1.76 -11.17 -1.98
N GLU A 90 1.20 -12.36 -1.75
CA GLU A 90 1.63 -13.61 -2.38
C GLU A 90 1.43 -13.59 -3.91
N TYR A 91 0.33 -13.01 -4.41
CA TYR A 91 0.13 -12.85 -5.86
C TYR A 91 1.15 -11.88 -6.48
N ILE A 92 1.45 -10.77 -5.79
CA ILE A 92 2.46 -9.82 -6.24
C ILE A 92 3.86 -10.46 -6.19
N ASP A 93 4.19 -11.26 -5.16
CA ASP A 93 5.43 -12.02 -5.09
C ASP A 93 5.55 -13.03 -6.24
N SER A 94 4.46 -13.75 -6.55
CA SER A 94 4.41 -14.66 -7.69
C SER A 94 4.68 -13.95 -9.01
N TYR A 95 4.18 -12.73 -9.19
CA TYR A 95 4.51 -11.90 -10.36
C TYR A 95 6.01 -11.63 -10.46
N PHE A 96 6.67 -11.22 -9.37
CA PHE A 96 8.11 -10.93 -9.40
C PHE A 96 8.96 -12.19 -9.52
N LEU A 97 8.58 -13.30 -8.89
CA LEU A 97 9.23 -14.60 -9.09
C LEU A 97 9.23 -15.01 -10.56
N ASN A 98 8.09 -14.88 -11.23
CA ASN A 98 7.99 -15.17 -12.66
C ASN A 98 8.82 -14.19 -13.50
N LYS A 99 8.75 -12.89 -13.19
CA LYS A 99 9.49 -11.82 -13.90
C LYS A 99 10.99 -12.05 -13.88
N TYR A 100 11.53 -12.46 -12.74
CA TYR A 100 12.98 -12.66 -12.54
C TYR A 100 13.42 -14.13 -12.62
N SER A 101 12.54 -15.04 -13.05
CA SER A 101 12.81 -16.49 -13.12
C SER A 101 14.05 -16.86 -13.95
N ASN A 102 14.37 -16.08 -14.99
CA ASN A 102 15.50 -16.32 -15.87
C ASN A 102 16.77 -15.55 -15.46
N VAL A 103 16.74 -14.76 -14.38
CA VAL A 103 17.92 -14.05 -13.90
C VAL A 103 18.81 -15.03 -13.12
N ILE A 104 20.04 -15.17 -13.57
CA ILE A 104 21.06 -15.99 -12.88
C ILE A 104 21.72 -15.11 -11.83
N PRO A 105 21.54 -15.42 -10.52
CA PRO A 105 22.17 -14.65 -9.46
C PRO A 105 23.70 -14.76 -9.55
N LYS A 106 24.41 -13.66 -9.26
CA LYS A 106 25.87 -13.66 -9.15
C LYS A 106 26.33 -14.55 -7.99
N GLU A 107 27.58 -14.99 -8.02
CA GLU A 107 28.13 -15.88 -7.00
C GLU A 107 27.99 -15.30 -5.57
N ASN A 108 28.22 -14.00 -5.43
CA ASN A 108 28.10 -13.24 -4.18
C ASN A 108 26.74 -12.55 -3.98
N ALA A 109 25.70 -12.93 -4.75
CA ALA A 109 24.39 -12.32 -4.66
C ALA A 109 23.83 -12.42 -3.25
N SER A 110 23.40 -11.28 -2.70
CA SER A 110 22.82 -11.20 -1.37
C SER A 110 21.30 -11.51 -1.38
N ILE A 111 20.75 -11.68 -0.18
CA ILE A 111 19.30 -11.79 0.04
C ILE A 111 18.84 -10.50 0.70
N ASN A 112 17.69 -9.97 0.26
CA ASN A 112 17.06 -8.84 0.93
C ASN A 112 16.21 -9.33 2.11
N SER A 113 15.97 -8.47 3.10
CA SER A 113 15.15 -8.79 4.29
C SER A 113 13.66 -8.96 3.97
N GLU A 114 13.21 -8.35 2.87
CA GLU A 114 11.83 -8.45 2.40
C GLU A 114 11.80 -8.56 0.86
N SER A 115 10.71 -9.10 0.33
CA SER A 115 10.50 -9.20 -1.11
C SER A 115 10.01 -7.85 -1.68
N PRO A 116 10.03 -7.67 -3.02
CA PRO A 116 9.42 -6.50 -3.65
C PRO A 116 7.94 -6.32 -3.29
N ALA A 117 7.19 -7.41 -3.12
CA ALA A 117 5.78 -7.34 -2.76
C ALA A 117 5.56 -6.77 -1.35
N TRP A 118 6.36 -7.17 -0.37
CA TRP A 118 6.31 -6.60 0.98
C TRP A 118 6.72 -5.13 1.00
N ALA A 119 7.70 -4.73 0.20
CA ALA A 119 8.08 -3.33 0.08
C ALA A 119 6.95 -2.48 -0.56
N LEU A 120 6.26 -3.02 -1.58
CA LEU A 120 5.08 -2.39 -2.18
C LEU A 120 3.87 -2.37 -1.22
N ASP A 121 3.68 -3.41 -0.37
CA ASP A 121 2.68 -3.39 0.71
C ASP A 121 2.89 -2.19 1.64
N ARG A 122 4.12 -1.96 2.06
CA ARG A 122 4.46 -0.80 2.92
C ARG A 122 4.24 0.52 2.20
N LEU A 123 4.55 0.59 0.90
CA LEU A 123 4.32 1.79 0.09
C LEU A 123 2.82 2.09 -0.03
N SER A 124 1.98 1.08 -0.23
CA SER A 124 0.51 1.20 -0.26
C SER A 124 -0.04 1.80 1.03
N ILE A 125 0.37 1.24 2.19
CA ILE A 125 -0.04 1.77 3.51
C ILE A 125 0.46 3.20 3.72
N LEU A 126 1.65 3.55 3.21
CA LEU A 126 2.20 4.88 3.36
C LEU A 126 1.42 5.93 2.55
N VAL A 127 0.95 5.58 1.35
CA VAL A 127 0.06 6.45 0.55
C VAL A 127 -1.23 6.73 1.33
N LEU A 128 -1.84 5.71 1.91
CA LEU A 128 -3.07 5.85 2.70
C LEU A 128 -2.85 6.72 3.95
N LYS A 129 -1.73 6.53 4.65
CA LYS A 129 -1.35 7.39 5.80
C LYS A 129 -1.17 8.85 5.41
N ILE A 130 -0.57 9.11 4.25
CA ILE A 130 -0.38 10.47 3.73
C ILE A 130 -1.73 11.10 3.42
N TYR A 131 -2.64 10.36 2.78
CA TYR A 131 -3.99 10.83 2.47
C TYR A 131 -4.72 11.28 3.73
N HIS A 132 -4.87 10.41 4.74
CA HIS A 132 -5.58 10.75 5.97
C HIS A 132 -4.86 11.80 6.83
N MET A 133 -3.53 11.86 6.79
CA MET A 133 -2.79 12.93 7.49
C MET A 133 -3.01 14.30 6.84
N ASP A 134 -3.15 14.34 5.50
CA ASP A 134 -3.46 15.56 4.76
C ASP A 134 -4.91 16.01 5.03
N GLU A 135 -5.87 15.08 5.11
CA GLU A 135 -7.25 15.38 5.54
C GLU A 135 -7.27 16.01 6.95
N GLU A 136 -6.55 15.40 7.92
CA GLU A 136 -6.47 15.95 9.28
C GLU A 136 -5.80 17.33 9.32
N TYR A 137 -4.77 17.55 8.51
CA TYR A 137 -4.13 18.85 8.38
C TYR A 137 -5.09 19.91 7.84
N ARG A 138 -5.93 19.57 6.85
CA ARG A 138 -6.89 20.47 6.21
C ARG A 138 -8.22 20.57 6.94
N ARG A 139 -8.45 19.77 7.98
CA ARG A 139 -9.73 19.69 8.66
C ARG A 139 -10.18 21.06 9.16
N GLU A 140 -11.39 21.46 8.76
CA GLU A 140 -11.99 22.70 9.23
C GLU A 140 -12.24 22.66 10.75
N GLY A 141 -11.98 23.78 11.43
CA GLY A 141 -12.14 23.89 12.88
C GLY A 141 -11.04 23.23 13.72
N ALA A 142 -10.05 22.58 13.11
CA ALA A 142 -8.88 22.10 13.86
C ALA A 142 -8.04 23.28 14.37
N GLY A 143 -7.59 23.22 15.64
CA GLY A 143 -6.74 24.25 16.23
C GLY A 143 -5.36 24.33 15.55
N GLU A 144 -4.76 25.52 15.55
CA GLU A 144 -3.48 25.80 14.87
C GLU A 144 -2.34 24.88 15.34
N GLU A 145 -2.29 24.53 16.63
CA GLU A 145 -1.27 23.64 17.18
C GLU A 145 -1.43 22.21 16.64
N HIS A 146 -2.67 21.72 16.50
CA HIS A 146 -2.98 20.44 15.88
C HIS A 146 -2.56 20.44 14.40
N LYS A 147 -2.94 21.47 13.63
CA LYS A 147 -2.55 21.60 12.22
C LYS A 147 -1.04 21.60 12.04
N LYS A 148 -0.31 22.33 12.87
CA LYS A 148 1.16 22.36 12.86
C LYS A 148 1.75 20.97 13.13
N SER A 149 1.19 20.23 14.09
CA SER A 149 1.61 18.85 14.38
C SER A 149 1.34 17.92 13.19
N CYS A 150 0.14 18.00 12.58
CA CYS A 150 -0.21 17.21 11.40
C CYS A 150 0.70 17.54 10.22
N LYS A 151 1.01 18.84 9.98
CA LYS A 151 1.92 19.25 8.91
C LYS A 151 3.31 18.65 9.09
N SER A 152 3.88 18.71 10.30
CA SER A 152 5.20 18.11 10.57
C SER A 152 5.22 16.61 10.32
N LYS A 153 4.16 15.88 10.70
CA LYS A 153 4.03 14.44 10.43
C LYS A 153 3.88 14.16 8.94
N LEU A 154 3.08 14.97 8.23
CA LEU A 154 2.88 14.84 6.79
C LEU A 154 4.19 15.01 6.04
N ASP A 155 5.02 15.99 6.40
CA ASP A 155 6.32 16.22 5.77
C ASP A 155 7.24 15.00 5.94
N ILE A 156 7.27 14.40 7.13
CA ILE A 156 8.04 13.17 7.40
C ILE A 156 7.51 12.00 6.55
N LEU A 157 6.18 11.83 6.46
CA LEU A 157 5.58 10.74 5.65
C LEU A 157 5.90 10.91 4.17
N ILE A 158 5.92 12.13 3.65
CA ILE A 158 6.30 12.43 2.26
C ILE A 158 7.76 12.08 1.99
N GLU A 159 8.68 12.40 2.92
CA GLU A 159 10.08 12.01 2.83
C GLU A 159 10.23 10.49 2.85
N GLN A 160 9.59 9.80 3.80
CA GLN A 160 9.57 8.33 3.87
C GLN A 160 9.04 7.68 2.59
N ARG A 161 8.02 8.26 1.94
CA ARG A 161 7.49 7.77 0.67
C ARG A 161 8.55 7.83 -0.44
N LYS A 162 9.29 8.93 -0.50
CA LYS A 162 10.37 9.09 -1.46
C LYS A 162 11.48 8.06 -1.22
N ASP A 163 11.94 7.94 0.02
CA ASP A 163 13.02 7.01 0.39
C ASP A 163 12.63 5.55 0.12
N LEU A 164 11.39 5.17 0.46
CA LEU A 164 10.88 3.83 0.20
C LEU A 164 10.75 3.56 -1.31
N GLY A 165 10.28 4.53 -2.08
CA GLY A 165 10.21 4.43 -3.54
C GLY A 165 11.58 4.21 -4.17
N ASP A 166 12.57 5.01 -3.79
CA ASP A 166 13.95 4.87 -4.26
C ASP A 166 14.56 3.50 -3.85
N ALA A 167 14.27 3.01 -2.63
CA ALA A 167 14.72 1.70 -2.16
C ALA A 167 14.06 0.55 -2.94
N ILE A 168 12.78 0.65 -3.29
CA ILE A 168 12.08 -0.33 -4.13
C ILE A 168 12.72 -0.40 -5.51
N ASP A 169 12.96 0.73 -6.15
CA ASP A 169 13.56 0.76 -7.49
C ASP A 169 14.97 0.20 -7.48
N LEU A 170 15.76 0.49 -6.43
CA LEU A 170 17.10 -0.11 -6.25
C LEU A 170 17.01 -1.63 -6.08
N LEU A 171 16.07 -2.13 -5.24
CA LEU A 171 15.86 -3.56 -5.05
C LEU A 171 15.53 -4.26 -6.37
N LEU A 172 14.63 -3.68 -7.18
CA LEU A 172 14.23 -4.25 -8.46
C LEU A 172 15.38 -4.25 -9.46
N ASN A 173 16.21 -3.21 -9.47
CA ASN A 173 17.43 -3.18 -10.27
C ASN A 173 18.40 -4.29 -9.84
N ASP A 174 18.66 -4.44 -8.55
CA ASP A 174 19.57 -5.47 -8.01
C ASP A 174 19.07 -6.89 -8.33
N LEU A 175 17.75 -7.11 -8.29
CA LEU A 175 17.14 -8.38 -8.71
C LEU A 175 17.33 -8.63 -10.21
N SER A 176 17.13 -7.59 -11.03
CA SER A 176 17.24 -7.70 -12.50
C SER A 176 18.68 -7.96 -12.97
N THR A 177 19.67 -7.46 -12.24
CA THR A 177 21.10 -7.60 -12.54
C THR A 177 21.75 -8.81 -11.84
N GLY A 178 20.99 -9.55 -11.02
CA GLY A 178 21.49 -10.70 -10.25
C GLY A 178 22.37 -10.34 -9.05
N GLU A 179 22.41 -9.08 -8.63
CA GLU A 179 23.09 -8.67 -7.38
C GLU A 179 22.37 -9.19 -6.14
N LYS A 180 21.06 -9.38 -6.25
CA LYS A 180 20.23 -10.00 -5.21
C LYS A 180 19.49 -11.22 -5.76
N LYS A 181 19.19 -12.15 -4.86
CA LYS A 181 18.38 -13.35 -5.16
C LYS A 181 16.91 -13.03 -4.92
N MET A 182 16.06 -13.28 -5.94
CA MET A 182 14.61 -13.31 -5.74
C MET A 182 14.24 -14.57 -4.95
N LYS A 183 13.48 -14.41 -3.88
CA LYS A 183 13.03 -15.51 -3.01
C LYS A 183 11.60 -15.24 -2.52
#